data_77f37e0d080bc1d0894ba4607d0aa4ba
#
_entry.id   77f37e0d080bc1d0894ba4607d0aa4ba
#
_cell.length_a   1.000
_cell.length_b   1.000
_cell.length_c   1.000
_cell.angle_alpha   90.00
_cell.angle_beta   90.00
_cell.angle_gamma   90.00
#
_symmetry.space_group_name_H-M   'P 1'
#
loop_
_entity.id
_entity.type
_entity.pdbx_description
1 polymer ?
#
loop_
_entity_poly.entity_id
_entity_poly.type
_entity_poly.pdbx_seq_one_letter_code
_entity_poly.pdbx_strand_id
1 'polypeptide(L)'
;MGIAVKNYGIPYMGSKTKILPLIHYLFEREYKCEYFIDMFCGGLAVSHYALENSKFKVLANDYNKYVISLYEEILYNKSKNIKKVWFNWVSRDTFMKVKEKPEKFEKWYVGYVLTIWSFGNSQQAYLFGKHIEKEKEALHNALVFNNWIQLKKIDKLKDFDVAENIKNMDYKKQKNKRLLFMTSFKNFIKEKRTPELQQLERLERLQQSQQVERLERLQLFSDDWYDFYNTIPDEILKNAFIYCDPPYENTAKYQVGQNFDYLKFWQWVRDCPYSVYVSSYEAPEDIQKINFEFKNVLLSSNNVKRNVKKENIYWNGKGNYEKTLYDMLFN
;
A
#
# COMPACT_ATOMS: atom_id res chain seq x y z
N MET A 1 11.89 -7.00 -21.44
CA MET A 1 10.84 -5.96 -21.37
C MET A 1 10.78 -5.45 -19.96
N GLY A 2 11.03 -4.15 -19.71
CA GLY A 2 10.88 -3.57 -18.37
C GLY A 2 9.40 -3.54 -18.01
N ILE A 3 9.01 -4.26 -16.99
CA ILE A 3 7.65 -4.18 -16.43
C ILE A 3 7.48 -2.76 -15.91
N ALA A 4 6.59 -1.99 -16.54
CA ALA A 4 6.22 -0.69 -16.00
C ALA A 4 5.70 -0.92 -14.58
N VAL A 5 6.36 -0.32 -13.57
CA VAL A 5 6.00 -0.51 -12.17
C VAL A 5 4.62 0.10 -11.96
N LYS A 6 3.59 -0.72 -12.12
CA LYS A 6 2.21 -0.36 -11.77
C LYS A 6 2.14 -0.28 -10.24
N ASN A 7 1.58 0.80 -9.72
CA ASN A 7 1.39 0.92 -8.27
C ASN A 7 0.17 0.10 -7.85
N TYR A 8 0.39 -0.92 -7.07
CA TYR A 8 -0.65 -1.77 -6.48
C TYR A 8 -0.98 -1.32 -5.06
N GLY A 9 -2.24 -1.50 -4.66
CA GLY A 9 -2.73 -1.11 -3.34
C GLY A 9 -2.76 0.41 -3.10
N ILE A 10 -3.00 0.79 -1.84
CA ILE A 10 -2.86 2.19 -1.39
C ILE A 10 -1.43 2.45 -0.87
N PRO A 11 -1.02 3.72 -0.78
CA PRO A 11 0.23 4.07 -0.10
C PRO A 11 0.20 3.58 1.34
N TYR A 12 1.13 2.73 1.70
CA TYR A 12 1.25 2.15 3.04
C TYR A 12 2.73 1.93 3.38
N MET A 13 3.09 2.09 4.65
CA MET A 13 4.46 1.83 5.09
C MET A 13 4.76 0.33 4.93
N GLY A 14 5.93 -0.01 4.38
CA GLY A 14 6.29 -1.41 4.14
C GLY A 14 5.70 -2.02 2.86
N SER A 15 5.14 -1.22 1.94
CA SER A 15 4.56 -1.73 0.68
C SER A 15 5.53 -2.64 -0.09
N LYS A 16 5.06 -3.82 -0.47
CA LYS A 16 5.80 -4.90 -1.15
C LYS A 16 5.95 -4.72 -2.66
N THR A 17 5.66 -3.53 -3.19
CA THR A 17 5.74 -3.26 -4.64
C THR A 17 7.10 -3.63 -5.25
N LYS A 18 8.19 -3.53 -4.49
CA LYS A 18 9.54 -3.87 -4.97
C LYS A 18 9.80 -5.36 -5.12
N ILE A 19 9.09 -6.18 -4.36
CA ILE A 19 9.25 -7.64 -4.39
C ILE A 19 8.13 -8.36 -5.12
N LEU A 20 7.23 -7.64 -5.80
CA LEU A 20 6.17 -8.25 -6.61
C LEU A 20 6.68 -9.26 -7.64
N PRO A 21 7.86 -9.11 -8.27
CA PRO A 21 8.41 -10.19 -9.12
C PRO A 21 8.66 -11.49 -8.36
N LEU A 22 9.08 -11.42 -7.08
CA LEU A 22 9.24 -12.60 -6.21
C LEU A 22 7.88 -13.20 -5.85
N ILE A 23 6.89 -12.35 -5.58
CA ILE A 23 5.52 -12.80 -5.32
C ILE A 23 4.93 -13.48 -6.55
N HIS A 24 5.21 -12.98 -7.75
CA HIS A 24 4.76 -13.62 -8.99
C HIS A 24 5.30 -15.03 -9.14
N TYR A 25 6.56 -15.24 -8.80
CA TYR A 25 7.16 -16.58 -8.78
C TYR A 25 6.42 -17.52 -7.80
N LEU A 26 5.97 -17.01 -6.64
CA LEU A 26 5.15 -17.83 -5.73
C LEU A 26 3.82 -18.23 -6.38
N PHE A 27 3.20 -17.34 -7.16
CA PHE A 27 1.97 -17.65 -7.89
C PHE A 27 2.16 -18.71 -8.95
N GLU A 28 3.30 -18.70 -9.65
CA GLU A 28 3.67 -19.74 -10.60
C GLU A 28 3.96 -21.06 -9.91
N ARG A 29 4.60 -21.02 -8.74
CA ARG A 29 4.91 -22.18 -7.93
C ARG A 29 3.66 -22.88 -7.37
N GLU A 30 2.69 -22.09 -6.93
CA GLU A 30 1.45 -22.55 -6.30
C GLU A 30 0.25 -22.53 -7.26
N TYR A 31 0.48 -22.66 -8.56
CA TYR A 31 -0.52 -22.50 -9.61
C TYR A 31 -1.72 -23.46 -9.50
N LYS A 32 -1.57 -24.59 -8.78
CA LYS A 32 -2.63 -25.56 -8.50
C LYS A 32 -3.58 -25.13 -7.39
N CYS A 33 -3.18 -24.15 -6.56
CA CYS A 33 -4.03 -23.63 -5.51
C CYS A 33 -5.20 -22.84 -6.11
N GLU A 34 -6.33 -22.89 -5.44
CA GLU A 34 -7.51 -22.07 -5.75
C GLU A 34 -7.48 -20.74 -4.98
N TYR A 35 -6.90 -20.77 -3.79
CA TYR A 35 -6.91 -19.64 -2.84
C TYR A 35 -5.51 -19.10 -2.58
N PHE A 36 -5.45 -17.78 -2.45
CA PHE A 36 -4.30 -17.04 -1.94
C PHE A 36 -4.72 -16.33 -0.65
N ILE A 37 -4.01 -16.58 0.45
CA ILE A 37 -4.28 -16.00 1.76
C ILE A 37 -3.17 -15.00 2.08
N ASP A 38 -3.52 -13.70 2.11
CA ASP A 38 -2.63 -12.60 2.50
C ASP A 38 -2.89 -12.24 3.96
N MET A 39 -2.06 -12.78 4.85
CA MET A 39 -2.29 -12.76 6.30
C MET A 39 -2.10 -11.37 6.91
N PHE A 40 -1.29 -10.51 6.28
CA PHE A 40 -0.94 -9.16 6.73
C PHE A 40 -0.99 -8.20 5.53
N CYS A 41 -2.18 -7.98 4.98
CA CYS A 41 -2.31 -7.34 3.67
C CYS A 41 -1.96 -5.84 3.65
N GLY A 42 -1.89 -5.17 4.81
CA GLY A 42 -1.49 -3.77 4.96
C GLY A 42 -2.07 -2.86 3.87
N GLY A 43 -1.20 -2.33 3.01
CA GLY A 43 -1.58 -1.51 1.85
C GLY A 43 -2.24 -2.27 0.69
N LEU A 44 -2.64 -3.53 0.84
CA LEU A 44 -3.25 -4.41 -0.17
C LEU A 44 -2.41 -4.56 -1.47
N ALA A 45 -1.11 -4.30 -1.42
CA ALA A 45 -0.30 -4.30 -2.64
C ALA A 45 -0.17 -5.69 -3.26
N VAL A 46 0.04 -6.72 -2.43
CA VAL A 46 0.20 -8.11 -2.86
C VAL A 46 -1.15 -8.70 -3.28
N SER A 47 -2.19 -8.52 -2.46
CA SER A 47 -3.54 -8.98 -2.77
C SER A 47 -4.09 -8.36 -4.07
N HIS A 48 -3.88 -7.04 -4.29
CA HIS A 48 -4.28 -6.38 -5.54
C HIS A 48 -3.49 -6.93 -6.73
N TYR A 49 -2.19 -7.18 -6.55
CA TYR A 49 -1.37 -7.81 -7.58
C TYR A 49 -1.89 -9.23 -7.92
N ALA A 50 -2.27 -10.01 -6.91
CA ALA A 50 -2.85 -11.34 -7.10
C ALA A 50 -4.15 -11.30 -7.91
N LEU A 51 -5.05 -10.38 -7.59
CA LEU A 51 -6.30 -10.18 -8.32
C LEU A 51 -6.11 -9.84 -9.81
N GLU A 52 -5.04 -9.11 -10.12
CA GLU A 52 -4.76 -8.71 -11.52
C GLU A 52 -3.97 -9.75 -12.32
N ASN A 53 -3.12 -10.52 -11.65
CA ASN A 53 -2.11 -11.36 -12.33
C ASN A 53 -2.29 -12.86 -12.07
N SER A 54 -3.38 -13.25 -11.41
CA SER A 54 -3.72 -14.64 -11.17
C SER A 54 -5.22 -14.89 -11.23
N LYS A 55 -5.63 -16.16 -11.03
CA LYS A 55 -7.03 -16.57 -10.92
C LYS A 55 -7.45 -16.90 -9.47
N PHE A 56 -6.56 -16.70 -8.50
CA PHE A 56 -6.83 -17.02 -7.10
C PHE A 56 -8.04 -16.26 -6.56
N LYS A 57 -8.79 -16.93 -5.71
CA LYS A 57 -9.66 -16.30 -4.73
C LYS A 57 -8.77 -15.79 -3.59
N VAL A 58 -8.89 -14.53 -3.24
CA VAL A 58 -8.00 -13.84 -2.33
C VAL A 58 -8.69 -13.59 -1.00
N LEU A 59 -8.15 -14.14 0.08
CA LEU A 59 -8.53 -13.82 1.44
C LEU A 59 -7.45 -12.90 2.01
N ALA A 60 -7.79 -11.64 2.26
CA ALA A 60 -6.84 -10.63 2.71
C ALA A 60 -7.22 -10.13 4.11
N ASN A 61 -6.31 -10.30 5.06
CA ASN A 61 -6.49 -9.89 6.44
C ASN A 61 -5.48 -8.84 6.86
N ASP A 62 -5.90 -7.90 7.70
CA ASP A 62 -5.00 -7.03 8.45
C ASP A 62 -5.64 -6.66 9.78
N TYR A 63 -4.85 -6.66 10.85
CA TYR A 63 -5.31 -6.27 12.18
C TYR A 63 -5.83 -4.82 12.24
N ASN A 64 -5.39 -3.96 11.30
CA ASN A 64 -5.80 -2.57 11.23
C ASN A 64 -7.18 -2.42 10.57
N LYS A 65 -8.22 -2.53 11.40
CA LYS A 65 -9.62 -2.40 10.97
C LYS A 65 -9.94 -1.10 10.22
N TYR A 66 -9.16 -0.04 10.42
CA TYR A 66 -9.39 1.23 9.75
C TYR A 66 -8.92 1.19 8.30
N VAL A 67 -7.83 0.50 8.05
CA VAL A 67 -7.32 0.28 6.67
C VAL A 67 -8.25 -0.65 5.90
N ILE A 68 -8.70 -1.73 6.52
CA ILE A 68 -9.70 -2.63 5.92
C ILE A 68 -10.98 -1.88 5.60
N SER A 69 -11.53 -1.10 6.54
CA SER A 69 -12.74 -0.32 6.29
C SER A 69 -12.56 0.75 5.19
N LEU A 70 -11.37 1.30 5.04
CA LEU A 70 -11.05 2.18 3.91
C LEU A 70 -11.14 1.42 2.58
N TYR A 71 -10.65 0.17 2.52
CA TYR A 71 -10.78 -0.65 1.32
C TYR A 71 -12.22 -1.01 1.01
N GLU A 72 -12.99 -1.38 2.01
CA GLU A 72 -14.42 -1.66 1.85
C GLU A 72 -15.15 -0.46 1.22
N GLU A 73 -14.86 0.76 1.72
CA GLU A 73 -15.43 1.99 1.16
C GLU A 73 -14.97 2.23 -0.28
N ILE A 74 -13.70 1.98 -0.60
CA ILE A 74 -13.17 2.19 -1.95
C ILE A 74 -13.73 1.15 -2.93
N LEU A 75 -13.75 -0.12 -2.56
CA LEU A 75 -14.00 -1.23 -3.45
C LEU A 75 -15.48 -1.57 -3.53
N TYR A 76 -16.16 -1.77 -2.40
CA TYR A 76 -17.55 -2.25 -2.37
C TYR A 76 -18.57 -1.12 -2.35
N ASN A 77 -18.31 -0.04 -1.64
CA ASN A 77 -19.18 1.14 -1.61
C ASN A 77 -18.94 2.09 -2.79
N LYS A 78 -18.14 1.68 -3.80
CA LYS A 78 -17.80 2.49 -4.99
C LYS A 78 -17.29 3.88 -4.64
N SER A 79 -16.61 3.99 -3.49
CA SER A 79 -16.06 5.24 -2.95
C SER A 79 -17.09 6.35 -2.77
N LYS A 80 -18.34 6.01 -2.51
CA LYS A 80 -19.45 6.98 -2.42
C LYS A 80 -19.17 8.08 -1.40
N ASN A 81 -18.67 7.70 -0.21
CA ASN A 81 -18.41 8.64 0.87
C ASN A 81 -17.02 9.26 0.75
N ILE A 82 -16.02 8.49 0.39
CA ILE A 82 -14.66 9.01 0.22
C ILE A 82 -14.59 10.07 -0.88
N LYS A 83 -15.37 9.96 -1.95
CA LYS A 83 -15.46 10.98 -3.02
C LYS A 83 -15.92 12.34 -2.52
N LYS A 84 -16.67 12.41 -1.42
CA LYS A 84 -17.12 13.68 -0.83
C LYS A 84 -16.00 14.40 -0.10
N VAL A 85 -15.03 13.69 0.45
CA VAL A 85 -13.96 14.25 1.29
C VAL A 85 -12.58 14.18 0.64
N TRP A 86 -12.43 13.42 -0.41
CA TRP A 86 -11.20 13.09 -1.09
C TRP A 86 -10.36 14.32 -1.49
N PHE A 87 -11.03 15.35 -1.99
CA PHE A 87 -10.38 16.60 -2.39
C PHE A 87 -10.23 17.60 -1.25
N ASN A 88 -10.79 17.30 -0.07
CA ASN A 88 -10.72 18.24 1.05
C ASN A 88 -9.33 18.22 1.68
N TRP A 89 -8.86 19.39 2.05
CA TRP A 89 -7.69 19.51 2.90
C TRP A 89 -7.97 18.95 4.28
N VAL A 90 -7.13 18.02 4.74
CA VAL A 90 -7.17 17.56 6.13
C VAL A 90 -6.13 18.35 6.92
N SER A 91 -6.58 19.21 7.83
CA SER A 91 -5.67 19.98 8.68
C SER A 91 -4.97 19.10 9.71
N ARG A 92 -3.84 19.58 10.24
CA ARG A 92 -3.15 18.94 11.36
C ARG A 92 -4.07 18.69 12.55
N ASP A 93 -4.90 19.67 12.90
CA ASP A 93 -5.84 19.53 14.01
C ASP A 93 -6.86 18.42 13.76
N THR A 94 -7.36 18.31 12.54
CA THR A 94 -8.24 17.21 12.14
C THR A 94 -7.52 15.87 12.25
N PHE A 95 -6.28 15.78 11.72
CA PHE A 95 -5.47 14.59 11.81
C PHE A 95 -5.25 14.15 13.27
N MET A 96 -4.88 15.09 14.15
CA MET A 96 -4.65 14.80 15.56
C MET A 96 -5.93 14.37 16.28
N LYS A 97 -7.07 15.05 16.03
CA LYS A 97 -8.37 14.65 16.59
C LYS A 97 -8.77 13.23 16.18
N VAL A 98 -8.60 12.88 14.90
CA VAL A 98 -8.89 11.55 14.39
C VAL A 98 -7.97 10.51 15.03
N LYS A 99 -6.68 10.84 15.18
CA LYS A 99 -5.69 9.96 15.80
C LYS A 99 -5.95 9.70 17.28
N GLU A 100 -6.31 10.75 18.03
CA GLU A 100 -6.51 10.68 19.48
C GLU A 100 -7.84 10.03 19.87
N LYS A 101 -8.88 10.20 19.07
CA LYS A 101 -10.25 9.72 19.34
C LYS A 101 -10.87 9.07 18.11
N PRO A 102 -10.24 8.00 17.57
CA PRO A 102 -10.68 7.38 16.33
C PRO A 102 -12.10 6.80 16.42
N GLU A 103 -12.55 6.41 17.61
CA GLU A 103 -13.89 5.88 17.87
C GLU A 103 -15.01 6.89 17.61
N LYS A 104 -14.70 8.18 17.52
CA LYS A 104 -15.68 9.25 17.20
C LYS A 104 -15.93 9.46 15.72
N PHE A 105 -15.22 8.72 14.88
CA PHE A 105 -15.27 8.87 13.42
C PHE A 105 -15.61 7.53 12.76
N GLU A 106 -16.17 7.60 11.56
CA GLU A 106 -16.37 6.43 10.70
C GLU A 106 -15.03 5.72 10.45
N LYS A 107 -15.01 4.39 10.56
CA LYS A 107 -13.75 3.60 10.44
C LYS A 107 -13.01 3.89 9.15
N TRP A 108 -13.72 3.95 8.01
CA TRP A 108 -13.12 4.27 6.71
C TRP A 108 -12.48 5.65 6.68
N TYR A 109 -13.10 6.65 7.37
CA TYR A 109 -12.56 8.01 7.44
C TYR A 109 -11.30 8.07 8.28
N VAL A 110 -11.25 7.33 9.40
CA VAL A 110 -10.02 7.16 10.19
C VAL A 110 -8.92 6.56 9.32
N GLY A 111 -9.21 5.49 8.59
CA GLY A 111 -8.29 4.86 7.64
C GLY A 111 -7.79 5.84 6.59
N TYR A 112 -8.68 6.62 5.98
CA TYR A 112 -8.34 7.65 5.01
C TYR A 112 -7.41 8.72 5.59
N VAL A 113 -7.79 9.33 6.70
CA VAL A 113 -7.01 10.42 7.32
C VAL A 113 -5.65 9.93 7.77
N LEU A 114 -5.59 8.83 8.54
CA LEU A 114 -4.35 8.38 9.13
C LEU A 114 -3.40 7.75 8.10
N THR A 115 -3.90 7.13 7.05
CA THR A 115 -3.05 6.52 6.03
C THR A 115 -2.58 7.54 4.99
N ILE A 116 -3.51 8.35 4.45
CA ILE A 116 -3.22 9.23 3.32
C ILE A 116 -2.56 10.53 3.75
N TRP A 117 -2.94 11.07 4.92
CA TRP A 117 -2.46 12.35 5.44
C TRP A 117 -1.35 12.23 6.46
N SER A 118 -0.64 11.08 6.50
CA SER A 118 0.51 10.89 7.37
C SER A 118 1.84 10.87 6.62
N PHE A 119 2.88 11.36 7.29
CA PHE A 119 4.24 11.33 6.78
C PHE A 119 4.73 9.88 6.61
N GLY A 120 5.19 9.54 5.42
CA GLY A 120 5.62 8.18 5.09
C GLY A 120 4.51 7.13 5.18
N ASN A 121 3.25 7.54 5.18
CA ASN A 121 2.07 6.67 5.34
C ASN A 121 2.14 5.79 6.61
N SER A 122 2.79 6.33 7.65
CA SER A 122 3.09 5.61 8.89
C SER A 122 1.95 5.65 9.91
N GLN A 123 0.92 6.47 9.67
CA GLN A 123 -0.18 6.76 10.59
C GLN A 123 0.26 7.44 11.90
N GLN A 124 1.52 7.85 12.02
CA GLN A 124 2.10 8.38 13.25
C GLN A 124 2.13 9.91 13.29
N ALA A 125 2.63 10.52 12.24
CA ALA A 125 2.85 11.96 12.15
C ALA A 125 2.11 12.54 10.97
N TYR A 126 1.61 13.76 11.13
CA TYR A 126 0.94 14.49 10.06
C TYR A 126 1.88 14.71 8.86
N LEU A 127 1.33 14.71 7.66
CA LEU A 127 2.04 14.69 6.38
C LEU A 127 3.03 15.86 6.21
N PHE A 128 2.68 17.04 6.69
CA PHE A 128 3.50 18.25 6.50
C PHE A 128 4.15 18.76 7.78
N GLY A 129 5.35 19.33 7.67
CA GLY A 129 5.96 20.11 8.75
C GLY A 129 5.18 21.41 9.02
N LYS A 130 5.14 21.87 10.28
CA LYS A 130 4.42 23.11 10.67
C LYS A 130 4.83 24.33 9.85
N HIS A 131 6.10 24.41 9.46
CA HIS A 131 6.68 25.55 8.74
C HIS A 131 6.24 25.68 7.28
N ILE A 132 5.70 24.59 6.67
CA ILE A 132 5.27 24.56 5.26
C ILE A 132 3.77 24.31 5.11
N GLU A 133 3.05 24.05 6.19
CA GLU A 133 1.66 23.60 6.17
C GLU A 133 0.74 24.63 5.48
N LYS A 134 0.87 25.92 5.85
CA LYS A 134 0.08 27.00 5.24
C LYS A 134 0.34 27.15 3.74
N GLU A 135 1.59 27.00 3.31
CA GLU A 135 1.96 27.06 1.90
C GLU A 135 1.36 25.87 1.13
N LYS A 136 1.38 24.68 1.72
CA LYS A 136 0.80 23.47 1.12
C LYS A 136 -0.72 23.54 1.04
N GLU A 137 -1.38 24.05 2.07
CA GLU A 137 -2.83 24.28 2.06
C GLU A 137 -3.24 25.30 1.00
N ALA A 138 -2.54 26.43 0.91
CA ALA A 138 -2.79 27.43 -0.11
C ALA A 138 -2.60 26.86 -1.53
N LEU A 139 -1.56 26.04 -1.73
CA LEU A 139 -1.31 25.36 -2.99
C LEU A 139 -2.40 24.33 -3.31
N HIS A 140 -2.83 23.53 -2.33
CA HIS A 140 -3.93 22.60 -2.48
C HIS A 140 -5.23 23.32 -2.89
N ASN A 141 -5.58 24.37 -2.21
CA ASN A 141 -6.77 25.18 -2.52
C ASN A 141 -6.73 25.78 -3.93
N ALA A 142 -5.55 26.24 -4.36
CA ALA A 142 -5.35 26.74 -5.71
C ALA A 142 -5.53 25.65 -6.77
N LEU A 143 -4.93 24.48 -6.56
CA LEU A 143 -4.90 23.41 -7.56
C LEU A 143 -6.19 22.60 -7.61
N VAL A 144 -6.78 22.32 -6.46
CA VAL A 144 -7.98 21.47 -6.35
C VAL A 144 -9.25 22.29 -6.56
N PHE A 145 -9.34 23.43 -5.88
CA PHE A 145 -10.56 24.25 -5.87
C PHE A 145 -10.49 25.52 -6.74
N ASN A 146 -9.39 25.70 -7.48
CA ASN A 146 -9.15 26.89 -8.27
C ASN A 146 -9.20 28.21 -7.44
N ASN A 147 -8.87 28.13 -6.14
CA ASN A 147 -8.83 29.25 -5.22
C ASN A 147 -7.38 29.73 -5.02
N TRP A 148 -7.01 30.76 -5.77
CA TRP A 148 -5.65 31.31 -5.81
C TRP A 148 -5.40 32.43 -4.79
N ILE A 149 -6.44 32.86 -4.05
CA ILE A 149 -6.37 34.03 -3.17
C ILE A 149 -5.29 33.87 -2.09
N GLN A 150 -5.24 32.69 -1.46
CA GLN A 150 -4.26 32.43 -0.40
C GLN A 150 -2.84 32.29 -0.97
N LEU A 151 -2.70 31.66 -2.13
CA LEU A 151 -1.40 31.47 -2.78
C LEU A 151 -0.74 32.80 -3.15
N LYS A 152 -1.51 33.77 -3.64
CA LYS A 152 -1.05 35.14 -3.97
C LYS A 152 -0.53 35.92 -2.75
N LYS A 153 -0.92 35.53 -1.54
CA LYS A 153 -0.46 36.19 -0.28
C LYS A 153 0.90 35.64 0.20
N ILE A 154 1.41 34.59 -0.40
CA ILE A 154 2.69 33.98 -0.03
C ILE A 154 3.79 34.73 -0.77
N ASP A 155 4.66 35.44 -0.04
CA ASP A 155 5.68 36.35 -0.63
C ASP A 155 6.56 35.69 -1.70
N LYS A 156 6.93 34.43 -1.51
CA LYS A 156 7.73 33.64 -2.45
C LYS A 156 7.02 33.35 -3.78
N LEU A 157 5.72 33.62 -3.89
CA LEU A 157 4.85 33.19 -4.96
C LEU A 157 4.07 34.34 -5.60
N LYS A 158 4.31 35.59 -5.14
CA LYS A 158 3.63 36.80 -5.63
C LYS A 158 3.77 37.02 -7.13
N ASP A 159 4.93 36.66 -7.69
CA ASP A 159 5.25 36.87 -9.09
C ASP A 159 4.78 35.74 -10.00
N PHE A 160 4.08 34.76 -9.46
CA PHE A 160 3.61 33.60 -10.21
C PHE A 160 2.21 33.87 -10.77
N ASP A 161 2.16 34.49 -11.95
CA ASP A 161 0.90 34.79 -12.64
C ASP A 161 0.42 33.58 -13.46
N VAL A 162 -0.57 32.87 -12.93
CA VAL A 162 -1.13 31.67 -13.59
C VAL A 162 -2.66 31.70 -13.62
N ALA A 163 -3.27 32.66 -12.94
CA ALA A 163 -4.63 32.51 -12.45
C ALA A 163 -5.74 32.63 -13.51
N GLU A 164 -5.60 33.43 -14.52
CA GLU A 164 -6.76 33.78 -15.36
C GLU A 164 -7.10 32.79 -16.46
N ASN A 165 -6.13 32.05 -16.95
CA ASN A 165 -6.31 31.18 -18.12
C ASN A 165 -6.88 29.77 -17.78
N ILE A 166 -6.96 29.39 -16.51
CA ILE A 166 -7.40 28.03 -16.12
C ILE A 166 -8.90 27.98 -15.80
N LYS A 167 -9.50 29.08 -15.38
CA LYS A 167 -10.90 29.15 -14.94
C LYS A 167 -11.93 28.69 -15.97
N ASN A 168 -11.65 28.90 -17.24
CA ASN A 168 -12.62 28.66 -18.35
C ASN A 168 -12.39 27.36 -19.11
N MET A 169 -11.57 26.46 -18.59
CA MET A 169 -11.27 25.17 -19.24
C MET A 169 -12.16 24.06 -18.71
N ASP A 170 -12.44 23.06 -19.57
CA ASP A 170 -13.05 21.83 -19.10
C ASP A 170 -12.15 21.12 -18.07
N TYR A 171 -12.76 20.29 -17.22
CA TYR A 171 -12.09 19.65 -16.08
C TYR A 171 -10.81 18.89 -16.46
N LYS A 172 -10.81 18.18 -17.59
CA LYS A 172 -9.68 17.38 -18.07
C LYS A 172 -8.51 18.27 -18.48
N LYS A 173 -8.79 19.38 -19.15
CA LYS A 173 -7.78 20.39 -19.55
C LYS A 173 -7.26 21.15 -18.33
N GLN A 174 -8.13 21.47 -17.37
CA GLN A 174 -7.73 22.07 -16.10
C GLN A 174 -6.79 21.12 -15.33
N LYS A 175 -7.11 19.82 -15.23
CA LYS A 175 -6.27 18.81 -14.58
C LYS A 175 -4.88 18.75 -15.21
N ASN A 176 -4.79 18.69 -16.54
CA ASN A 176 -3.52 18.63 -17.25
C ASN A 176 -2.70 19.93 -17.10
N LYS A 177 -3.33 21.09 -17.17
CA LYS A 177 -2.64 22.37 -16.95
C LYS A 177 -2.20 22.56 -15.49
N ARG A 178 -3.00 22.11 -14.54
CA ARG A 178 -2.61 22.09 -13.12
C ARG A 178 -1.40 21.18 -12.90
N LEU A 179 -1.34 20.04 -13.57
CA LEU A 179 -0.19 19.12 -13.52
C LEU A 179 1.07 19.74 -14.16
N LEU A 180 0.94 20.40 -15.31
CA LEU A 180 2.02 21.16 -15.95
C LEU A 180 2.48 22.34 -15.08
N PHE A 181 1.56 23.05 -14.47
CA PHE A 181 1.84 24.12 -13.52
C PHE A 181 2.60 23.58 -12.29
N MET A 182 2.16 22.43 -11.74
CA MET A 182 2.87 21.77 -10.65
C MET A 182 4.29 21.39 -11.02
N THR A 183 4.52 20.96 -12.25
CA THR A 183 5.86 20.62 -12.73
C THR A 183 6.74 21.87 -12.84
N SER A 184 6.20 22.97 -13.37
CA SER A 184 6.90 24.26 -13.47
C SER A 184 7.13 24.90 -12.11
N PHE A 185 6.12 24.90 -11.26
CA PHE A 185 6.18 25.38 -9.86
C PHE A 185 7.17 24.57 -9.01
N LYS A 186 7.28 23.29 -9.26
CA LYS A 186 8.24 22.37 -8.65
C LYS A 186 9.69 22.74 -8.95
N ASN A 187 9.97 23.16 -10.18
CA ASN A 187 11.29 23.66 -10.55
C ASN A 187 11.59 24.99 -9.85
N PHE A 188 10.56 25.82 -9.65
CA PHE A 188 10.66 27.10 -8.97
C PHE A 188 10.95 26.96 -7.48
N ILE A 189 10.27 26.07 -6.76
CA ILE A 189 10.45 25.87 -5.31
C ILE A 189 11.46 24.79 -4.95
N LYS A 190 12.10 24.12 -5.92
CA LYS A 190 13.05 23.01 -5.74
C LYS A 190 12.53 21.84 -4.87
N GLU A 191 11.24 21.72 -4.67
CA GLU A 191 10.63 20.64 -3.90
C GLU A 191 10.00 19.56 -4.79
N LYS A 192 10.27 18.31 -4.46
CA LYS A 192 9.72 17.14 -5.17
C LYS A 192 8.24 16.95 -4.85
N ARG A 193 7.41 16.67 -5.88
CA ARG A 193 5.99 16.25 -5.96
C ARG A 193 5.18 16.37 -4.66
N THR A 194 4.01 17.02 -4.70
CA THR A 194 3.12 16.97 -3.54
C THR A 194 2.61 15.54 -3.36
N PRO A 195 2.81 14.96 -2.17
CA PRO A 195 2.39 13.57 -1.89
C PRO A 195 0.91 13.34 -2.16
N GLU A 196 0.05 14.36 -1.97
CA GLU A 196 -1.39 14.25 -2.15
C GLU A 196 -1.80 13.94 -3.59
N LEU A 197 -1.17 14.58 -4.58
CA LEU A 197 -1.50 14.31 -5.98
C LEU A 197 -1.13 12.88 -6.37
N GLN A 198 -0.01 12.36 -5.86
CA GLN A 198 0.36 10.97 -6.06
C GLN A 198 -0.62 10.00 -5.40
N GLN A 199 -1.11 10.34 -4.22
CA GLN A 199 -2.06 9.54 -3.47
C GLN A 199 -3.44 9.56 -4.15
N LEU A 200 -3.90 10.72 -4.61
CA LEU A 200 -5.13 10.85 -5.39
C LEU A 200 -5.08 10.04 -6.69
N GLU A 201 -3.97 10.09 -7.43
CA GLU A 201 -3.79 9.26 -8.62
C GLU A 201 -3.80 7.77 -8.32
N ARG A 202 -3.29 7.34 -7.16
CA ARG A 202 -3.32 5.94 -6.73
C ARG A 202 -4.72 5.48 -6.37
N LEU A 203 -5.48 6.30 -5.65
CA LEU A 203 -6.88 6.04 -5.33
C LEU A 203 -7.75 5.98 -6.60
N GLU A 204 -7.55 6.89 -7.57
CA GLU A 204 -8.23 6.84 -8.87
C GLU A 204 -7.93 5.55 -9.63
N ARG A 205 -6.67 5.05 -9.57
CA ARG A 205 -6.29 3.78 -10.23
C ARG A 205 -6.90 2.56 -9.56
N LEU A 206 -6.98 2.54 -8.23
CA LEU A 206 -7.71 1.50 -7.50
C LEU A 206 -9.19 1.44 -7.95
N GLN A 207 -9.82 2.58 -8.16
CA GLN A 207 -11.19 2.62 -8.69
C GLN A 207 -11.32 2.14 -10.13
N GLN A 208 -10.32 2.43 -10.99
CA GLN A 208 -10.33 2.01 -12.40
C GLN A 208 -10.04 0.52 -12.59
N SER A 209 -9.38 -0.13 -11.62
CA SER A 209 -9.13 -1.58 -11.65
C SER A 209 -10.35 -2.42 -11.26
N GLN A 210 -11.48 -1.78 -10.97
CA GLN A 210 -12.75 -2.39 -10.58
C GLN A 210 -13.44 -3.08 -11.78
N GLN A 211 -12.89 -4.17 -12.26
CA GLN A 211 -13.69 -5.16 -12.96
C GLN A 211 -14.45 -5.95 -11.90
N VAL A 212 -15.78 -5.92 -11.97
CA VAL A 212 -16.70 -6.56 -11.00
C VAL A 212 -16.26 -8.00 -10.69
N GLU A 213 -15.88 -8.77 -11.72
CA GLU A 213 -15.40 -10.14 -11.64
C GLU A 213 -14.17 -10.35 -10.74
N ARG A 214 -13.31 -9.32 -10.58
CA ARG A 214 -12.14 -9.39 -9.69
C ARG A 214 -12.49 -9.15 -8.23
N LEU A 215 -13.48 -8.29 -7.98
CA LEU A 215 -13.95 -7.99 -6.62
C LEU A 215 -14.68 -9.17 -6.00
N GLU A 216 -15.37 -9.98 -6.81
CA GLU A 216 -16.03 -11.21 -6.35
C GLU A 216 -15.03 -12.26 -5.82
N ARG A 217 -13.77 -12.16 -6.23
CA ARG A 217 -12.69 -13.03 -5.78
C ARG A 217 -11.96 -12.53 -4.53
N LEU A 218 -12.28 -11.32 -4.02
CA LEU A 218 -11.65 -10.72 -2.84
C LEU A 218 -12.57 -10.78 -1.64
N GLN A 219 -12.05 -11.29 -0.53
CA GLN A 219 -12.66 -11.17 0.79
C GLN A 219 -11.71 -10.47 1.74
N LEU A 220 -12.22 -9.49 2.48
CA LEU A 220 -11.45 -8.67 3.42
C LEU A 220 -11.83 -9.03 4.86
N PHE A 221 -10.81 -9.14 5.70
CA PHE A 221 -10.94 -9.47 7.12
C PHE A 221 -10.13 -8.49 7.96
N SER A 222 -10.52 -8.29 9.24
CA SER A 222 -9.78 -7.40 10.13
C SER A 222 -9.63 -7.99 11.52
N ASP A 223 -8.98 -9.13 11.59
CA ASP A 223 -8.79 -9.91 12.81
C ASP A 223 -7.31 -10.03 13.17
N ASP A 224 -7.02 -10.46 14.40
CA ASP A 224 -5.69 -10.97 14.73
C ASP A 224 -5.33 -12.09 13.76
N TRP A 225 -4.07 -12.15 13.33
CA TRP A 225 -3.62 -13.12 12.32
C TRP A 225 -3.88 -14.57 12.72
N TYR A 226 -3.76 -14.90 14.02
CA TYR A 226 -3.95 -16.25 14.52
C TYR A 226 -5.45 -16.61 14.62
N ASP A 227 -6.25 -15.66 15.05
CA ASP A 227 -7.71 -15.81 15.10
C ASP A 227 -8.25 -15.94 13.68
N PHE A 228 -7.80 -15.10 12.75
CA PHE A 228 -8.16 -15.21 11.34
C PHE A 228 -7.82 -16.58 10.76
N TYR A 229 -6.59 -17.07 10.97
CA TYR A 229 -6.19 -18.39 10.50
C TYR A 229 -7.14 -19.49 10.98
N ASN A 230 -7.51 -19.45 12.26
CA ASN A 230 -8.40 -20.44 12.87
C ASN A 230 -9.86 -20.36 12.38
N THR A 231 -10.27 -19.27 11.75
CA THR A 231 -11.61 -19.14 11.14
C THR A 231 -11.69 -19.72 9.74
N ILE A 232 -10.54 -19.96 9.08
CA ILE A 232 -10.51 -20.43 7.69
C ILE A 232 -10.85 -21.93 7.68
N PRO A 233 -11.84 -22.37 6.92
CA PRO A 233 -12.20 -23.77 6.80
C PRO A 233 -11.02 -24.61 6.24
N ASP A 234 -10.85 -25.81 6.76
CA ASP A 234 -9.77 -26.73 6.39
C ASP A 234 -9.80 -27.08 4.89
N GLU A 235 -10.96 -27.13 4.28
CA GLU A 235 -11.14 -27.33 2.84
C GLU A 235 -10.56 -26.18 2.00
N ILE A 236 -10.59 -24.95 2.50
CA ILE A 236 -9.94 -23.80 1.86
C ILE A 236 -8.43 -23.89 2.06
N LEU A 237 -7.98 -24.15 3.30
CA LEU A 237 -6.55 -24.24 3.63
C LEU A 237 -5.83 -25.33 2.81
N LYS A 238 -6.47 -26.46 2.54
CA LYS A 238 -5.94 -27.55 1.69
C LYS A 238 -5.71 -27.12 0.23
N ASN A 239 -6.46 -26.13 -0.24
CA ASN A 239 -6.41 -25.61 -1.61
C ASN A 239 -5.81 -24.19 -1.68
N ALA A 240 -5.08 -23.79 -0.65
CA ALA A 240 -4.50 -22.48 -0.52
C ALA A 240 -2.99 -22.52 -0.31
N PHE A 241 -2.36 -21.40 -0.60
CA PHE A 241 -1.08 -21.06 0.01
C PHE A 241 -1.19 -19.74 0.76
N ILE A 242 -0.39 -19.61 1.80
CA ILE A 242 -0.44 -18.50 2.76
C ILE A 242 0.78 -17.63 2.58
N TYR A 243 0.58 -16.34 2.43
CA TYR A 243 1.64 -15.34 2.43
C TYR A 243 1.55 -14.46 3.68
N CYS A 244 2.69 -14.28 4.33
CA CYS A 244 2.83 -13.49 5.55
C CYS A 244 3.85 -12.38 5.36
N ASP A 245 3.47 -11.16 5.70
CA ASP A 245 4.32 -9.99 5.81
C ASP A 245 4.18 -9.38 7.22
N PRO A 246 4.63 -10.09 8.26
CA PRO A 246 4.45 -9.65 9.63
C PRO A 246 5.22 -8.36 9.90
N PRO A 247 4.87 -7.60 10.97
CA PRO A 247 5.71 -6.50 11.43
C PRO A 247 7.14 -6.99 11.64
N TYR A 248 8.14 -6.25 11.14
CA TYR A 248 9.53 -6.70 11.25
C TYR A 248 10.09 -6.37 12.63
N GLU A 249 10.80 -7.33 13.20
CA GLU A 249 11.56 -7.15 14.42
C GLU A 249 12.55 -5.99 14.29
N ASN A 250 12.65 -5.13 15.30
CA ASN A 250 13.55 -3.96 15.32
C ASN A 250 13.27 -2.86 14.28
N THR A 251 12.06 -2.80 13.68
CA THR A 251 11.63 -1.70 12.81
C THR A 251 10.74 -0.70 13.56
N ALA A 252 10.46 0.46 12.92
CA ALA A 252 9.57 1.47 13.50
C ALA A 252 8.22 0.84 13.87
N LYS A 253 7.84 0.94 15.14
CA LYS A 253 6.62 0.35 15.68
C LYS A 253 5.39 0.93 14.98
N TYR A 254 4.58 0.08 14.38
CA TYR A 254 3.24 0.44 13.95
C TYR A 254 2.38 0.74 15.20
N GLN A 255 1.41 1.66 15.08
CA GLN A 255 0.49 1.96 16.17
C GLN A 255 -0.37 0.74 16.56
N VAL A 256 -0.56 -0.15 15.58
CA VAL A 256 -1.30 -1.40 15.66
C VAL A 256 -0.28 -2.52 15.51
N GLY A 257 0.17 -3.13 16.59
CA GLY A 257 1.17 -4.23 16.54
C GLY A 257 2.31 -4.08 17.55
N GLN A 258 2.11 -3.32 18.63
CA GLN A 258 3.15 -3.10 19.65
C GLN A 258 3.61 -4.39 20.37
N ASN A 259 2.86 -5.49 20.28
CA ASN A 259 3.10 -6.74 20.97
C ASN A 259 2.99 -7.95 20.03
N PHE A 260 3.56 -7.88 18.82
CA PHE A 260 3.57 -9.04 17.95
C PHE A 260 4.46 -10.14 18.54
N ASP A 261 3.89 -11.31 18.76
CA ASP A 261 4.60 -12.47 19.31
C ASP A 261 5.31 -13.24 18.19
N TYR A 262 6.58 -12.89 17.97
CA TYR A 262 7.41 -13.54 16.96
C TYR A 262 7.68 -15.01 17.25
N LEU A 263 7.78 -15.40 18.54
CA LEU A 263 7.99 -16.79 18.92
C LEU A 263 6.78 -17.64 18.55
N LYS A 264 5.58 -17.19 18.94
CA LYS A 264 4.31 -17.84 18.57
C LYS A 264 4.15 -17.90 17.04
N PHE A 265 4.46 -16.81 16.35
CA PHE A 265 4.34 -16.75 14.89
C PHE A 265 5.27 -17.75 14.19
N TRP A 266 6.56 -17.77 14.51
CA TRP A 266 7.49 -18.70 13.88
C TRP A 266 7.22 -20.16 14.27
N GLN A 267 6.72 -20.43 15.49
CA GLN A 267 6.27 -21.76 15.88
C GLN A 267 5.08 -22.18 15.01
N TRP A 268 4.08 -21.31 14.84
CA TRP A 268 2.96 -21.59 13.95
C TRP A 268 3.42 -21.85 12.49
N VAL A 269 4.38 -21.07 11.97
CA VAL A 269 4.92 -21.29 10.62
C VAL A 269 5.50 -22.69 10.48
N ARG A 270 6.21 -23.19 11.52
CA ARG A 270 6.75 -24.58 11.53
C ARG A 270 5.66 -25.65 11.54
N ASP A 271 4.66 -25.43 12.37
CA ASP A 271 3.62 -26.42 12.66
C ASP A 271 2.51 -26.43 11.61
N CYS A 272 2.33 -25.34 10.89
CA CYS A 272 1.30 -25.22 9.85
C CYS A 272 1.52 -26.30 8.77
N PRO A 273 0.53 -27.17 8.52
CA PRO A 273 0.65 -28.27 7.54
C PRO A 273 0.55 -27.79 6.09
N TYR A 274 0.19 -26.54 5.87
CA TYR A 274 -0.02 -25.95 4.57
C TYR A 274 1.19 -25.12 4.14
N SER A 275 1.24 -24.73 2.86
CA SER A 275 2.32 -23.92 2.29
C SER A 275 2.27 -22.51 2.85
N VAL A 276 3.29 -22.09 3.60
CA VAL A 276 3.43 -20.75 4.20
C VAL A 276 4.70 -20.11 3.70
N TYR A 277 4.54 -18.90 3.13
CA TYR A 277 5.63 -18.03 2.69
C TYR A 277 5.68 -16.78 3.56
N VAL A 278 6.86 -16.43 4.03
CA VAL A 278 7.06 -15.28 4.91
C VAL A 278 8.08 -14.33 4.29
N SER A 279 7.71 -13.07 4.07
CA SER A 279 8.69 -12.02 3.77
C SER A 279 9.29 -11.47 5.05
N SER A 280 10.62 -11.49 5.14
CA SER A 280 11.35 -10.96 6.30
C SER A 280 12.80 -10.64 5.93
N TYR A 281 13.48 -9.89 6.78
CA TYR A 281 14.94 -9.71 6.68
C TYR A 281 15.68 -10.95 7.17
N GLU A 282 15.18 -11.58 8.20
CA GLU A 282 15.76 -12.73 8.88
C GLU A 282 14.64 -13.72 9.25
N ALA A 283 14.97 -14.98 9.37
CA ALA A 283 14.09 -16.05 9.84
C ALA A 283 14.93 -17.04 10.68
N PRO A 284 14.28 -17.91 11.49
CA PRO A 284 14.95 -19.01 12.14
C PRO A 284 15.69 -19.90 11.13
N GLU A 285 16.83 -20.48 11.56
CA GLU A 285 17.73 -21.25 10.69
C GLU A 285 17.08 -22.49 10.05
N ASP A 286 16.07 -23.03 10.71
CA ASP A 286 15.30 -24.19 10.26
C ASP A 286 14.24 -23.89 9.20
N ILE A 287 13.96 -22.60 8.92
CA ILE A 287 13.01 -22.17 7.88
C ILE A 287 13.76 -21.88 6.58
N GLN A 288 13.33 -22.55 5.52
CA GLN A 288 14.01 -22.51 4.24
C GLN A 288 13.92 -21.14 3.58
N LYS A 289 15.07 -20.53 3.29
CA LYS A 289 15.13 -19.34 2.43
C LYS A 289 14.98 -19.75 0.97
N ILE A 290 14.05 -19.09 0.25
CA ILE A 290 13.93 -19.26 -1.19
C ILE A 290 14.99 -18.41 -1.88
N ASN A 291 15.87 -19.08 -2.64
CA ASN A 291 16.89 -18.39 -3.43
C ASN A 291 16.30 -18.04 -4.80
N PHE A 292 16.35 -16.75 -5.16
CA PHE A 292 15.96 -16.26 -6.45
C PHE A 292 17.20 -15.81 -7.22
N GLU A 293 17.53 -16.51 -8.29
CA GLU A 293 18.53 -16.03 -9.25
C GLU A 293 17.82 -15.21 -10.35
N PHE A 294 17.75 -13.89 -10.16
CA PHE A 294 17.36 -13.00 -11.24
C PHE A 294 18.57 -12.67 -12.11
N LYS A 295 18.66 -13.25 -13.30
CA LYS A 295 19.50 -12.69 -14.36
C LYS A 295 18.93 -11.32 -14.73
N ASN A 296 19.61 -10.23 -14.28
CA ASN A 296 19.40 -8.86 -14.72
C ASN A 296 18.10 -8.14 -14.26
N VAL A 297 17.80 -8.11 -12.98
CA VAL A 297 17.12 -6.92 -12.45
C VAL A 297 18.22 -5.94 -12.05
N LEU A 298 18.55 -5.03 -12.94
CA LEU A 298 19.34 -3.84 -12.65
C LEU A 298 18.56 -2.99 -11.63
N LEU A 299 18.76 -3.29 -10.36
CA LEU A 299 18.52 -2.34 -9.30
C LEU A 299 19.60 -1.28 -9.44
N SER A 300 19.35 -0.29 -10.31
CA SER A 300 20.14 0.91 -10.44
C SER A 300 20.13 1.64 -9.10
N SER A 301 21.05 1.31 -8.24
CA SER A 301 21.38 2.09 -7.05
C SER A 301 22.55 3.01 -7.39
N ASN A 302 22.26 4.27 -7.66
CA ASN A 302 23.25 5.31 -7.55
C ASN A 302 23.72 5.38 -6.09
N ASN A 303 24.97 5.00 -5.90
CA ASN A 303 25.91 5.32 -4.83
C ASN A 303 25.38 6.03 -3.57
N VAL A 304 24.88 5.28 -2.61
CA VAL A 304 25.11 5.54 -1.19
C VAL A 304 25.27 4.19 -0.51
N LYS A 305 26.46 3.94 0.06
CA LYS A 305 26.72 2.79 0.95
C LYS A 305 25.86 2.93 2.21
N ARG A 306 24.59 2.56 2.13
CA ARG A 306 23.78 2.20 3.28
C ARG A 306 23.68 0.68 3.26
N ASN A 307 23.96 0.05 4.40
CA ASN A 307 23.63 -1.36 4.63
C ASN A 307 22.10 -1.51 4.55
N VAL A 308 21.57 -1.63 3.35
CA VAL A 308 20.15 -1.88 3.14
C VAL A 308 19.98 -3.38 3.35
N LYS A 309 19.38 -3.77 4.47
CA LYS A 309 18.97 -5.17 4.69
C LYS A 309 18.10 -5.58 3.49
N LYS A 310 18.49 -6.69 2.83
CA LYS A 310 17.74 -7.21 1.69
C LYS A 310 16.56 -8.04 2.21
N GLU A 311 15.37 -7.73 1.75
CA GLU A 311 14.16 -8.50 2.04
C GLU A 311 14.21 -9.85 1.32
N ASN A 312 13.90 -10.91 2.04
CA ASN A 312 13.91 -12.28 1.55
C ASN A 312 12.51 -12.91 1.70
N ILE A 313 12.28 -14.00 0.97
CA ILE A 313 11.11 -14.85 1.19
C ILE A 313 11.58 -16.18 1.76
N TYR A 314 10.90 -16.64 2.78
CA TYR A 314 11.12 -17.89 3.47
C TYR A 314 9.91 -18.79 3.32
N TRP A 315 10.12 -20.10 3.33
CA TRP A 315 9.08 -21.11 3.14
C TRP A 315 9.19 -22.19 4.21
N ASN A 316 8.07 -22.65 4.74
CA ASN A 316 8.03 -23.67 5.80
C ASN A 316 8.27 -25.11 5.30
N GLY A 317 8.49 -25.31 4.01
CA GLY A 317 8.75 -26.64 3.44
C GLY A 317 7.52 -27.55 3.32
N LYS A 318 6.30 -27.03 3.55
CA LYS A 318 5.05 -27.81 3.50
C LYS A 318 4.28 -27.53 2.20
N GLY A 319 3.21 -28.30 1.96
CA GLY A 319 2.34 -28.17 0.81
C GLY A 319 2.66 -29.15 -0.34
N ASN A 320 1.83 -29.16 -1.36
CA ASN A 320 1.90 -30.09 -2.52
C ASN A 320 2.79 -29.51 -3.64
N TYR A 321 3.94 -29.00 -3.28
CA TYR A 321 4.85 -28.44 -4.26
C TYR A 321 5.48 -29.52 -5.13
N GLU A 322 5.20 -29.48 -6.43
CA GLU A 322 5.98 -30.18 -7.43
C GLU A 322 7.05 -29.26 -7.98
N LYS A 323 8.31 -29.71 -8.08
CA LYS A 323 9.39 -28.90 -8.66
C LYS A 323 8.96 -28.36 -10.01
N THR A 324 8.96 -27.05 -10.16
CA THR A 324 8.69 -26.41 -11.44
C THR A 324 9.86 -26.62 -12.39
N LEU A 325 9.62 -26.42 -13.68
CA LEU A 325 10.71 -26.44 -14.69
C LEU A 325 11.82 -25.43 -14.32
N TYR A 326 11.46 -24.35 -13.67
CA TYR A 326 12.41 -23.33 -13.18
C TYR A 326 13.30 -23.88 -12.07
N ASP A 327 12.73 -24.61 -11.09
CA ASP A 327 13.52 -25.24 -10.02
C ASP A 327 14.43 -26.35 -10.55
N MET A 328 14.03 -27.01 -11.65
CA MET A 328 14.85 -28.04 -12.30
C MET A 328 16.03 -27.46 -13.11
N LEU A 329 15.88 -26.22 -13.59
CA LEU A 329 16.90 -25.57 -14.42
C LEU A 329 17.89 -24.72 -13.62
N PHE A 330 17.54 -24.32 -12.39
CA PHE A 330 18.29 -23.32 -11.61
C PHE A 330 18.62 -23.74 -10.17
N ASN A 331 18.27 -24.97 -9.74
CA ASN A 331 18.75 -25.67 -8.55
C ASN A 331 19.51 -26.94 -8.96
#